data_3032d064bd8452309f98b98ef47482df
#
_entry.id   3032d064bd8452309f98b98ef47482df
#
_cell.length_a   1.000
_cell.length_b   1.000
_cell.length_c   1.000
_cell.angle_alpha   90.00
_cell.angle_beta   90.00
_cell.angle_gamma   90.00
#
_symmetry.space_group_name_H-M   'P 1'
#
loop_
_entity.id
_entity.type
_entity.pdbx_description
1 polymer ?
#
loop_
_entity_poly.entity_id
_entity_poly.type
_entity_poly.pdbx_seq_one_letter_code
_entity_poly.pdbx_strand_id
1 'polypeptide(L)'
;MKKTLSLLLSILMLLPLLYSCGDKENPASDFEYEENEDGGITITNYIGTDADVVIPSTIDGKNVTILDMYSFSRNKSLESIDIPDTVHTISGGAFLLCSSLHTVKLPKNLRDLPPGTFESCSSLKNITLPEQLESIGARAFAECTALEEITIPGKSLSDSSWELFAGATSLKKVVITEGCEIVANSAFAGCTSLTAIYFEGDAPTEFCQPEWFPDKECTVYYHEGAEGFTSPEWNGYPTKTW
;
A
#
# COMPACT_ATOMS: atom_id res chain seq x y z
N MET A 1 -51.36 55.62 29.17
CA MET A 1 -49.95 55.19 29.10
C MET A 1 -49.92 53.70 28.95
N LYS A 2 -49.83 53.18 27.72
CA LYS A 2 -49.73 51.74 27.43
C LYS A 2 -48.29 51.43 27.04
N LYS A 3 -47.59 50.63 27.84
CA LYS A 3 -46.23 50.13 27.53
C LYS A 3 -46.38 48.90 26.63
N THR A 4 -45.94 49.02 25.40
CA THR A 4 -45.78 47.91 24.47
C THR A 4 -44.51 47.14 24.80
N LEU A 5 -44.64 45.89 25.18
CA LEU A 5 -43.54 44.93 25.43
C LEU A 5 -43.11 44.37 24.07
N SER A 6 -41.92 44.74 23.63
CA SER A 6 -41.31 44.23 22.40
C SER A 6 -40.74 42.83 22.70
N LEU A 7 -41.31 41.79 22.08
CA LEU A 7 -40.85 40.44 22.12
C LEU A 7 -39.72 40.28 21.08
N LEU A 8 -38.47 40.32 21.52
CA LEU A 8 -37.32 39.96 20.73
C LEU A 8 -37.29 38.42 20.54
N LEU A 9 -37.78 38.01 19.36
CA LEU A 9 -37.66 36.62 18.91
C LEU A 9 -36.20 36.39 18.46
N SER A 10 -35.38 35.81 19.31
CA SER A 10 -34.05 35.33 18.93
C SER A 10 -34.23 34.12 18.03
N ILE A 11 -34.11 34.34 16.73
CA ILE A 11 -33.97 33.28 15.73
C ILE A 11 -32.59 32.68 15.96
N LEU A 12 -32.54 31.54 16.69
CA LEU A 12 -31.40 30.68 16.75
C LEU A 12 -31.25 30.03 15.36
N MET A 13 -30.44 30.63 14.49
CA MET A 13 -30.03 29.98 13.27
C MET A 13 -29.24 28.73 13.65
N LEU A 14 -29.92 27.58 13.58
CA LEU A 14 -29.23 26.29 13.42
C LEU A 14 -28.50 26.34 12.07
N LEU A 15 -27.22 26.74 12.08
CA LEU A 15 -26.32 26.38 11.01
C LEU A 15 -26.31 24.84 10.96
N PRO A 16 -26.65 24.22 9.82
CA PRO A 16 -26.31 22.82 9.65
C PRO A 16 -24.78 22.78 9.72
N LEU A 17 -24.24 22.18 10.75
CA LEU A 17 -22.90 21.65 10.74
C LEU A 17 -22.84 20.74 9.52
N LEU A 18 -22.30 21.26 8.42
CA LEU A 18 -21.78 20.46 7.35
C LEU A 18 -20.64 19.66 7.99
N TYR A 19 -20.99 18.52 8.56
CA TYR A 19 -20.04 17.46 8.78
C TYR A 19 -19.53 17.12 7.38
N SER A 20 -18.37 17.67 7.03
CA SER A 20 -17.50 17.03 6.07
C SER A 20 -17.38 15.61 6.56
N CYS A 21 -17.85 14.64 5.78
CA CYS A 21 -17.59 13.25 5.99
C CYS A 21 -16.10 13.02 5.69
N GLY A 22 -15.23 13.53 6.55
CA GLY A 22 -13.88 13.03 6.74
C GLY A 22 -14.04 11.86 7.69
N ASP A 23 -13.53 10.71 7.31
CA ASP A 23 -13.60 9.51 8.11
C ASP A 23 -13.10 9.85 9.51
N LYS A 24 -13.94 9.54 10.51
CA LYS A 24 -13.64 9.90 11.90
C LYS A 24 -12.49 9.03 12.38
N GLU A 25 -11.40 9.66 12.82
CA GLU A 25 -10.28 8.96 13.45
C GLU A 25 -10.77 8.05 14.59
N ASN A 26 -10.22 6.84 14.69
CA ASN A 26 -10.48 5.93 15.79
C ASN A 26 -9.94 6.51 17.10
N PRO A 27 -10.58 6.25 18.24
CA PRO A 27 -10.10 6.74 19.52
C PRO A 27 -8.77 6.05 19.91
N ALA A 28 -7.92 6.74 20.66
CA ALA A 28 -6.65 6.20 21.13
C ALA A 28 -6.80 4.87 21.91
N SER A 29 -7.97 4.67 22.56
CA SER A 29 -8.28 3.43 23.29
C SER A 29 -8.36 2.17 22.43
N ASP A 30 -8.44 2.31 21.10
CA ASP A 30 -8.46 1.18 20.17
C ASP A 30 -7.05 0.69 19.83
N PHE A 31 -6.02 1.36 20.37
CA PHE A 31 -4.62 1.06 20.11
C PHE A 31 -3.85 0.84 21.41
N GLU A 32 -2.95 -0.14 21.40
CA GLU A 32 -1.80 -0.15 22.30
C GLU A 32 -0.69 0.66 21.66
N TYR A 33 -0.03 1.50 22.43
CA TYR A 33 1.00 2.40 21.93
C TYR A 33 2.02 2.77 23.00
N GLU A 34 3.15 3.24 22.55
CA GLU A 34 4.22 3.78 23.43
C GLU A 34 4.86 5.02 22.82
N GLU A 35 5.50 5.83 23.66
CA GLU A 35 6.32 6.94 23.20
C GLU A 35 7.66 6.41 22.69
N ASN A 36 8.04 6.81 21.47
CA ASN A 36 9.33 6.43 20.90
C ASN A 36 10.43 7.45 21.25
N GLU A 37 11.67 7.12 20.89
CA GLU A 37 12.86 7.92 21.20
C GLU A 37 12.83 9.32 20.58
N ASP A 38 12.10 9.51 19.47
CA ASP A 38 11.93 10.79 18.79
C ASP A 38 10.81 11.65 19.39
N GLY A 39 10.15 11.15 20.45
CA GLY A 39 9.04 11.83 21.13
C GLY A 39 7.69 11.71 20.41
N GLY A 40 7.60 10.90 19.36
CA GLY A 40 6.36 10.50 18.71
C GLY A 40 5.73 9.27 19.35
N ILE A 41 4.65 8.79 18.73
CA ILE A 41 3.93 7.57 19.15
C ILE A 41 4.22 6.44 18.19
N THR A 42 4.54 5.28 18.73
CA THR A 42 4.54 3.99 18.05
C THR A 42 3.29 3.22 18.42
N ILE A 43 2.46 2.88 17.42
CA ILE A 43 1.35 1.93 17.63
C ILE A 43 1.94 0.53 17.63
N THR A 44 1.78 -0.16 18.75
CA THR A 44 2.29 -1.54 18.94
C THR A 44 1.25 -2.61 18.64
N ASN A 45 -0.04 -2.28 18.83
CA ASN A 45 -1.11 -3.24 18.53
C ASN A 45 -2.46 -2.52 18.31
N TYR A 46 -3.28 -3.02 17.39
CA TYR A 46 -4.68 -2.63 17.26
C TYR A 46 -5.56 -3.60 18.05
N ILE A 47 -6.29 -3.07 19.04
CA ILE A 47 -7.17 -3.82 19.93
C ILE A 47 -8.66 -3.46 19.76
N GLY A 48 -8.96 -2.52 18.83
CA GLY A 48 -10.31 -2.15 18.45
C GLY A 48 -11.04 -3.27 17.70
N THR A 49 -12.30 -3.03 17.39
CA THR A 49 -13.18 -4.01 16.70
C THR A 49 -13.74 -3.49 15.38
N ASP A 50 -13.44 -2.24 15.02
CA ASP A 50 -13.94 -1.65 13.78
C ASP A 50 -13.29 -2.33 12.57
N ALA A 51 -14.08 -2.51 11.52
CA ALA A 51 -13.61 -3.04 10.26
C ALA A 51 -12.92 -1.95 9.42
N ASP A 52 -13.40 -0.71 9.54
CA ASP A 52 -12.84 0.47 8.89
C ASP A 52 -12.07 1.28 9.93
N VAL A 53 -10.74 1.33 9.78
CA VAL A 53 -9.86 1.97 10.75
C VAL A 53 -9.25 3.23 10.16
N VAL A 54 -9.41 4.35 10.85
CA VAL A 54 -8.70 5.60 10.58
C VAL A 54 -7.74 5.86 11.73
N ILE A 55 -6.45 5.64 11.50
CA ILE A 55 -5.43 5.86 12.54
C ILE A 55 -5.36 7.34 12.87
N PRO A 56 -5.46 7.73 14.16
CA PRO A 56 -5.35 9.14 14.55
C PRO A 56 -3.95 9.68 14.24
N SER A 57 -3.91 10.89 13.71
CA SER A 57 -2.64 11.57 13.42
C SER A 57 -1.85 11.91 14.68
N THR A 58 -2.55 12.05 15.82
CA THR A 58 -1.97 12.34 17.13
C THR A 58 -2.65 11.55 18.24
N ILE A 59 -1.87 11.10 19.21
CA ILE A 59 -2.32 10.51 20.47
C ILE A 59 -1.62 11.25 21.61
N ASP A 60 -2.37 11.69 22.63
CA ASP A 60 -1.86 12.47 23.78
C ASP A 60 -1.06 13.73 23.37
N GLY A 61 -1.46 14.34 22.23
CA GLY A 61 -0.81 15.55 21.69
C GLY A 61 0.52 15.30 20.98
N LYS A 62 0.91 14.02 20.76
CA LYS A 62 2.12 13.62 20.05
C LYS A 62 1.74 12.96 18.72
N ASN A 63 2.53 13.19 17.67
CA ASN A 63 2.29 12.59 16.38
C ASN A 63 2.44 11.07 16.43
N VAL A 64 1.52 10.34 15.79
CA VAL A 64 1.70 8.93 15.50
C VAL A 64 2.66 8.84 14.32
N THR A 65 3.81 8.20 14.54
CA THR A 65 4.94 8.22 13.60
C THR A 65 5.36 6.83 13.13
N ILE A 66 5.06 5.80 13.91
CA ILE A 66 5.50 4.42 13.63
C ILE A 66 4.33 3.45 13.82
N LEU A 67 4.17 2.52 12.88
CA LEU A 67 3.42 1.29 13.08
C LEU A 67 4.43 0.16 13.32
N ASP A 68 4.36 -0.47 14.48
CA ASP A 68 5.31 -1.50 14.88
C ASP A 68 5.08 -2.84 14.16
N MET A 69 6.03 -3.74 14.34
CA MET A 69 6.00 -5.07 13.75
C MET A 69 4.74 -5.82 14.18
N TYR A 70 4.01 -6.33 13.19
CA TYR A 70 2.77 -7.09 13.38
C TYR A 70 1.62 -6.34 14.06
N SER A 71 1.66 -5.00 14.17
CA SER A 71 0.69 -4.18 14.92
C SER A 71 -0.79 -4.38 14.54
N PHE A 72 -1.08 -4.78 13.31
CA PHE A 72 -2.42 -5.15 12.84
C PHE A 72 -2.51 -6.59 12.36
N SER A 73 -1.45 -7.38 12.51
CA SER A 73 -1.37 -8.70 11.91
C SER A 73 -2.49 -9.64 12.35
N ARG A 74 -2.93 -10.50 11.42
CA ARG A 74 -3.99 -11.51 11.65
C ARG A 74 -5.36 -10.94 12.01
N ASN A 75 -5.56 -9.62 11.83
CA ASN A 75 -6.88 -9.02 12.00
C ASN A 75 -7.75 -9.35 10.77
N LYS A 76 -8.60 -10.38 10.93
CA LYS A 76 -9.48 -10.88 9.88
C LYS A 76 -10.75 -10.05 9.70
N SER A 77 -11.02 -9.11 10.60
CA SER A 77 -12.15 -8.19 10.50
C SER A 77 -11.78 -6.83 9.90
N LEU A 78 -10.48 -6.52 9.79
CA LEU A 78 -10.02 -5.27 9.19
C LEU A 78 -10.32 -5.28 7.68
N GLU A 79 -11.18 -4.38 7.22
CA GLU A 79 -11.61 -4.22 5.82
C GLU A 79 -10.92 -3.03 5.14
N SER A 80 -10.81 -1.91 5.86
CA SER A 80 -10.09 -0.73 5.36
C SER A 80 -9.22 -0.08 6.42
N ILE A 81 -8.13 0.57 5.97
CA ILE A 81 -7.25 1.35 6.84
C ILE A 81 -6.78 2.64 6.16
N ASP A 82 -6.93 3.77 6.88
CA ASP A 82 -6.34 5.07 6.53
C ASP A 82 -5.17 5.37 7.49
N ILE A 83 -3.96 5.42 6.93
CA ILE A 83 -2.72 5.69 7.68
C ILE A 83 -2.35 7.15 7.46
N PRO A 84 -2.27 7.98 8.52
CA PRO A 84 -2.02 9.41 8.40
C PRO A 84 -0.62 9.72 7.88
N ASP A 85 -0.47 10.86 7.21
CA ASP A 85 0.82 11.31 6.65
C ASP A 85 1.90 11.62 7.73
N THR A 86 1.53 11.61 9.02
CA THR A 86 2.47 11.68 10.14
C THR A 86 3.27 10.39 10.34
N VAL A 87 2.73 9.25 9.90
CA VAL A 87 3.44 7.97 9.94
C VAL A 87 4.49 7.94 8.84
N HIS A 88 5.73 7.75 9.22
CA HIS A 88 6.86 7.64 8.28
C HIS A 88 7.54 6.27 8.31
N THR A 89 7.18 5.42 9.28
CA THR A 89 7.72 4.06 9.40
C THR A 89 6.59 3.06 9.61
N ILE A 90 6.55 2.05 8.76
CA ILE A 90 5.74 0.85 8.94
C ILE A 90 6.72 -0.29 9.10
N SER A 91 6.60 -1.10 10.14
CA SER A 91 7.52 -2.22 10.39
C SER A 91 7.05 -3.51 9.71
N GLY A 92 7.93 -4.52 9.65
CA GLY A 92 7.67 -5.75 8.92
C GLY A 92 6.42 -6.50 9.40
N GLY A 93 5.66 -7.01 8.43
CA GLY A 93 4.45 -7.78 8.71
C GLY A 93 3.32 -6.99 9.39
N ALA A 94 3.34 -5.66 9.38
CA ALA A 94 2.34 -4.85 10.10
C ALA A 94 0.89 -5.28 9.79
N PHE A 95 0.60 -5.67 8.56
CA PHE A 95 -0.72 -6.15 8.11
C PHE A 95 -0.72 -7.62 7.67
N LEU A 96 0.27 -8.40 8.09
CA LEU A 96 0.39 -9.82 7.75
C LEU A 96 -0.91 -10.57 8.08
N LEU A 97 -1.45 -11.34 7.12
CA LEU A 97 -2.67 -12.16 7.30
C LEU A 97 -3.96 -11.36 7.60
N CYS A 98 -4.04 -10.08 7.22
CA CYS A 98 -5.28 -9.31 7.24
C CYS A 98 -6.16 -9.71 6.04
N SER A 99 -6.78 -10.89 6.11
CA SER A 99 -7.42 -11.53 4.96
C SER A 99 -8.64 -10.80 4.40
N SER A 100 -9.28 -9.92 5.17
CA SER A 100 -10.42 -9.10 4.72
C SER A 100 -10.02 -7.70 4.22
N LEU A 101 -8.74 -7.32 4.41
CA LEU A 101 -8.26 -5.99 4.05
C LEU A 101 -8.30 -5.79 2.53
N HIS A 102 -9.15 -4.88 2.07
CA HIS A 102 -9.35 -4.59 0.65
C HIS A 102 -9.02 -3.15 0.26
N THR A 103 -8.96 -2.22 1.22
CA THR A 103 -8.63 -0.81 0.99
C THR A 103 -7.54 -0.35 1.95
N VAL A 104 -6.46 0.18 1.40
CA VAL A 104 -5.34 0.73 2.16
C VAL A 104 -4.99 2.10 1.60
N LYS A 105 -4.95 3.10 2.49
CA LYS A 105 -4.38 4.40 2.18
C LYS A 105 -3.06 4.54 2.93
N LEU A 106 -1.97 4.55 2.17
CA LEU A 106 -0.62 4.71 2.68
C LEU A 106 -0.25 6.18 2.87
N PRO A 107 0.65 6.49 3.83
CA PRO A 107 1.23 7.82 3.97
C PRO A 107 1.97 8.23 2.69
N LYS A 108 1.78 9.48 2.24
CA LYS A 108 2.39 9.97 0.99
C LYS A 108 3.93 10.00 1.03
N ASN A 109 4.49 10.17 2.24
CA ASN A 109 5.93 10.31 2.44
C ASN A 109 6.61 8.99 2.85
N LEU A 110 5.90 7.86 2.77
CA LEU A 110 6.49 6.57 3.09
C LEU A 110 7.60 6.24 2.09
N ARG A 111 8.79 5.88 2.61
CA ARG A 111 9.96 5.54 1.80
C ARG A 111 10.25 4.05 1.72
N ASP A 112 9.83 3.32 2.74
CA ASP A 112 10.14 1.90 2.86
C ASP A 112 8.88 1.09 3.12
N LEU A 113 8.70 0.03 2.36
CA LEU A 113 7.69 -0.99 2.60
C LEU A 113 8.40 -2.29 2.99
N PRO A 114 8.46 -2.61 4.29
CA PRO A 114 9.26 -3.73 4.80
C PRO A 114 8.76 -5.11 4.36
N PRO A 115 9.55 -6.18 4.61
CA PRO A 115 9.15 -7.53 4.29
C PRO A 115 7.81 -7.94 4.90
N GLY A 116 7.00 -8.63 4.10
CA GLY A 116 5.72 -9.22 4.52
C GLY A 116 4.64 -8.23 4.95
N THR A 117 4.78 -6.92 4.64
CA THR A 117 3.85 -5.89 5.14
C THR A 117 2.39 -6.23 4.85
N PHE A 118 2.06 -6.69 3.64
CA PHE A 118 0.71 -7.10 3.23
C PHE A 118 0.63 -8.59 2.85
N GLU A 119 1.58 -9.40 3.31
CA GLU A 119 1.57 -10.83 2.99
C GLU A 119 0.25 -11.46 3.45
N SER A 120 -0.38 -12.22 2.55
CA SER A 120 -1.68 -12.88 2.77
C SER A 120 -2.86 -11.93 3.04
N CYS A 121 -2.80 -10.68 2.57
CA CYS A 121 -3.97 -9.81 2.46
C CYS A 121 -4.81 -10.26 1.26
N SER A 122 -5.49 -11.39 1.39
CA SER A 122 -6.11 -12.10 0.26
C SER A 122 -7.29 -11.37 -0.40
N SER A 123 -7.84 -10.35 0.25
CA SER A 123 -8.91 -9.49 -0.30
C SER A 123 -8.39 -8.19 -0.95
N LEU A 124 -7.09 -7.90 -0.87
CA LEU A 124 -6.51 -6.66 -1.41
C LEU A 124 -6.50 -6.69 -2.93
N LYS A 125 -7.38 -5.89 -3.56
CA LYS A 125 -7.54 -5.86 -5.03
C LYS A 125 -6.62 -4.90 -5.74
N ASN A 126 -6.35 -3.77 -5.11
CA ASN A 126 -5.46 -2.73 -5.61
C ASN A 126 -4.87 -1.96 -4.44
N ILE A 127 -3.74 -1.33 -4.65
CA ILE A 127 -3.08 -0.44 -3.71
C ILE A 127 -2.27 0.60 -4.49
N THR A 128 -2.33 1.85 -4.04
CA THR A 128 -1.51 2.91 -4.60
C THR A 128 -0.25 3.06 -3.75
N LEU A 129 0.90 2.82 -4.35
CA LEU A 129 2.19 3.02 -3.70
C LEU A 129 2.64 4.47 -3.85
N PRO A 130 3.25 5.07 -2.80
CA PRO A 130 3.83 6.40 -2.90
C PRO A 130 4.96 6.45 -3.95
N GLU A 131 4.98 7.49 -4.79
CA GLU A 131 6.02 7.69 -5.82
C GLU A 131 7.43 7.81 -5.23
N GLN A 132 7.52 8.20 -3.94
CA GLN A 132 8.78 8.40 -3.23
C GLN A 132 9.30 7.13 -2.56
N LEU A 133 8.63 6.00 -2.74
CA LEU A 133 9.05 4.73 -2.17
C LEU A 133 10.43 4.34 -2.72
N GLU A 134 11.36 4.07 -1.82
CA GLU A 134 12.77 3.77 -2.11
C GLU A 134 13.09 2.28 -1.96
N SER A 135 12.30 1.56 -1.14
CA SER A 135 12.47 0.12 -0.99
C SER A 135 11.17 -0.63 -0.79
N ILE A 136 11.11 -1.85 -1.34
CA ILE A 136 10.04 -2.82 -1.08
C ILE A 136 10.71 -4.15 -0.69
N GLY A 137 10.40 -4.62 0.50
CA GLY A 137 10.97 -5.83 1.06
C GLY A 137 10.35 -7.11 0.48
N ALA A 138 11.01 -8.23 0.76
CA ALA A 138 10.57 -9.56 0.35
C ALA A 138 9.12 -9.84 0.78
N ARG A 139 8.38 -10.53 -0.10
CA ARG A 139 7.02 -11.01 0.20
C ARG A 139 6.01 -9.91 0.59
N ALA A 140 6.31 -8.63 0.30
CA ALA A 140 5.44 -7.53 0.75
C ALA A 140 3.99 -7.68 0.27
N PHE A 141 3.75 -8.34 -0.86
CA PHE A 141 2.43 -8.65 -1.43
C PHE A 141 2.24 -10.13 -1.75
N ALA A 142 3.05 -11.01 -1.15
CA ALA A 142 2.88 -12.46 -1.36
C ALA A 142 1.50 -12.93 -0.89
N GLU A 143 0.89 -13.87 -1.61
CA GLU A 143 -0.46 -14.40 -1.31
C GLU A 143 -1.59 -13.34 -1.28
N CYS A 144 -1.37 -12.16 -1.90
CA CYS A 144 -2.44 -11.19 -2.18
C CYS A 144 -3.28 -11.69 -3.36
N THR A 145 -4.06 -12.74 -3.13
CA THR A 145 -4.72 -13.51 -4.21
C THR A 145 -5.78 -12.74 -4.98
N ALA A 146 -6.31 -11.63 -4.44
CA ALA A 146 -7.26 -10.76 -5.13
C ALA A 146 -6.60 -9.58 -5.88
N LEU A 147 -5.27 -9.38 -5.74
CA LEU A 147 -4.58 -8.26 -6.38
C LEU A 147 -4.60 -8.43 -7.90
N GLU A 148 -5.18 -7.47 -8.63
CA GLU A 148 -5.35 -7.56 -10.08
C GLU A 148 -4.31 -6.76 -10.86
N GLU A 149 -3.94 -5.58 -10.36
CA GLU A 149 -2.93 -4.73 -10.97
C GLU A 149 -2.18 -3.90 -9.93
N ILE A 150 -0.95 -3.52 -10.25
CA ILE A 150 -0.14 -2.66 -9.40
C ILE A 150 0.84 -1.84 -10.24
N THR A 151 1.07 -0.59 -9.80
CA THR A 151 2.18 0.25 -10.28
C THR A 151 3.24 0.33 -9.20
N ILE A 152 4.48 0.04 -9.54
CA ILE A 152 5.63 -0.03 -8.63
C ILE A 152 6.63 1.06 -9.02
N PRO A 153 7.07 1.93 -8.10
CA PRO A 153 8.21 2.79 -8.33
C PRO A 153 9.46 1.96 -8.64
N GLY A 154 9.99 2.04 -9.87
CA GLY A 154 11.06 1.15 -10.34
C GLY A 154 12.29 1.16 -9.42
N LYS A 155 12.68 2.33 -8.92
CA LYS A 155 13.78 2.50 -7.98
C LYS A 155 13.60 1.78 -6.63
N SER A 156 12.39 1.35 -6.28
CA SER A 156 12.10 0.65 -5.04
C SER A 156 12.36 -0.87 -5.12
N LEU A 157 12.61 -1.38 -6.31
CA LEU A 157 12.91 -2.79 -6.52
C LEU A 157 14.42 -3.05 -6.36
N SER A 158 14.75 -4.14 -5.69
CA SER A 158 16.12 -4.57 -5.43
C SER A 158 16.17 -6.09 -5.20
N ASP A 159 17.35 -6.64 -4.98
CA ASP A 159 17.51 -8.05 -4.56
C ASP A 159 16.72 -8.41 -3.31
N SER A 160 16.42 -7.41 -2.45
CA SER A 160 15.61 -7.59 -1.25
C SER A 160 14.12 -7.81 -1.55
N SER A 161 13.67 -7.59 -2.79
CA SER A 161 12.27 -7.72 -3.22
C SER A 161 11.91 -9.14 -3.71
N TRP A 162 12.63 -10.17 -3.24
CA TRP A 162 12.37 -11.56 -3.65
C TRP A 162 10.97 -12.03 -3.21
N GLU A 163 10.34 -12.89 -4.03
CA GLU A 163 8.97 -13.38 -3.82
C GLU A 163 7.92 -12.27 -3.61
N LEU A 164 8.17 -11.07 -4.15
CA LEU A 164 7.36 -9.87 -3.89
C LEU A 164 5.85 -10.12 -4.04
N PHE A 165 5.45 -10.82 -5.11
CA PHE A 165 4.06 -11.17 -5.43
C PHE A 165 3.82 -12.68 -5.44
N ALA A 166 4.67 -13.48 -4.79
CA ALA A 166 4.53 -14.93 -4.83
C ALA A 166 3.10 -15.36 -4.45
N GLY A 167 2.44 -16.14 -5.31
CA GLY A 167 1.07 -16.58 -5.06
C GLY A 167 -0.03 -15.54 -5.28
N ALA A 168 0.25 -14.36 -5.85
CA ALA A 168 -0.76 -13.38 -6.25
C ALA A 168 -1.47 -13.85 -7.53
N THR A 169 -2.35 -14.84 -7.38
CA THR A 169 -2.92 -15.60 -8.51
C THR A 169 -3.83 -14.81 -9.44
N SER A 170 -4.41 -13.69 -8.97
CA SER A 170 -5.25 -12.81 -9.81
C SER A 170 -4.48 -11.67 -10.47
N LEU A 171 -3.18 -11.51 -10.20
CA LEU A 171 -2.37 -10.42 -10.74
C LEU A 171 -2.22 -10.57 -12.26
N LYS A 172 -2.76 -9.61 -13.01
CA LYS A 172 -2.82 -9.62 -14.49
C LYS A 172 -1.81 -8.67 -15.11
N LYS A 173 -1.57 -7.54 -14.42
CA LYS A 173 -0.79 -6.42 -14.94
C LYS A 173 0.11 -5.82 -13.88
N VAL A 174 1.37 -5.60 -14.24
CA VAL A 174 2.33 -4.84 -13.43
C VAL A 174 2.88 -3.70 -14.26
N VAL A 175 2.91 -2.49 -13.71
CA VAL A 175 3.62 -1.34 -14.28
C VAL A 175 4.82 -1.06 -13.40
N ILE A 176 6.01 -0.99 -13.97
CA ILE A 176 7.26 -0.65 -13.28
C ILE A 176 7.73 0.69 -13.85
N THR A 177 7.73 1.73 -13.00
CA THR A 177 8.14 3.05 -13.43
C THR A 177 9.64 3.15 -13.64
N GLU A 178 10.14 4.30 -14.08
CA GLU A 178 11.56 4.51 -14.35
C GLU A 178 12.48 4.16 -13.16
N GLY A 179 13.75 3.81 -13.46
CA GLY A 179 14.78 3.57 -12.47
C GLY A 179 14.83 2.15 -11.91
N CYS A 180 14.18 1.19 -12.55
CA CYS A 180 14.29 -0.21 -12.18
C CYS A 180 15.62 -0.79 -12.65
N GLU A 181 16.48 -1.16 -11.72
CA GLU A 181 17.75 -1.83 -12.02
C GLU A 181 17.66 -3.35 -11.89
N ILE A 182 16.83 -3.83 -10.96
CA ILE A 182 16.74 -5.25 -10.61
C ILE A 182 15.26 -5.65 -10.45
N VAL A 183 14.88 -6.75 -11.07
CA VAL A 183 13.66 -7.50 -10.72
C VAL A 183 14.10 -8.81 -10.08
N ALA A 184 13.98 -8.91 -8.78
CA ALA A 184 14.50 -10.01 -7.97
C ALA A 184 13.91 -11.37 -8.37
N ASN A 185 14.67 -12.43 -8.09
CA ASN A 185 14.24 -13.79 -8.33
C ASN A 185 12.92 -14.13 -7.60
N SER A 186 12.11 -14.93 -8.24
CA SER A 186 10.80 -15.37 -7.72
C SER A 186 9.80 -14.24 -7.44
N ALA A 187 10.07 -12.98 -7.87
CA ALA A 187 9.17 -11.84 -7.61
C ALA A 187 7.73 -12.14 -8.02
N PHE A 188 7.52 -12.90 -9.10
CA PHE A 188 6.20 -13.25 -9.65
C PHE A 188 5.88 -14.74 -9.56
N ALA A 189 6.56 -15.50 -8.69
CA ALA A 189 6.33 -16.95 -8.55
C ALA A 189 4.85 -17.23 -8.23
N GLY A 190 4.20 -18.08 -9.03
CA GLY A 190 2.78 -18.41 -8.83
C GLY A 190 1.77 -17.33 -9.24
N CYS A 191 2.19 -16.25 -9.91
CA CYS A 191 1.28 -15.27 -10.50
C CYS A 191 0.64 -15.81 -11.78
N THR A 192 -0.24 -16.81 -11.66
CA THR A 192 -0.76 -17.60 -12.80
C THR A 192 -1.63 -16.82 -13.77
N SER A 193 -2.10 -15.62 -13.40
CA SER A 193 -2.89 -14.76 -14.29
C SER A 193 -2.06 -13.63 -14.92
N LEU A 194 -0.75 -13.53 -14.65
CA LEU A 194 0.08 -12.41 -15.13
C LEU A 194 0.32 -12.52 -16.64
N THR A 195 -0.23 -11.57 -17.39
CA THR A 195 -0.16 -11.53 -18.85
C THR A 195 0.60 -10.32 -19.39
N ALA A 196 0.86 -9.31 -18.56
CA ALA A 196 1.50 -8.08 -19.00
C ALA A 196 2.38 -7.44 -17.92
N ILE A 197 3.62 -7.11 -18.30
CA ILE A 197 4.51 -6.24 -17.52
C ILE A 197 4.90 -5.05 -18.39
N TYR A 198 4.71 -3.85 -17.85
CA TYR A 198 5.03 -2.58 -18.51
C TYR A 198 6.24 -1.95 -17.82
N PHE A 199 7.26 -1.60 -18.59
CA PHE A 199 8.40 -0.81 -18.14
C PHE A 199 8.30 0.60 -18.72
N GLU A 200 8.30 1.61 -17.85
CA GLU A 200 8.34 3.02 -18.26
C GLU A 200 9.77 3.53 -18.51
N GLY A 201 10.79 2.84 -18.00
CA GLY A 201 12.21 3.11 -18.21
C GLY A 201 12.89 2.07 -19.06
N ASP A 202 14.23 2.08 -18.99
CA ASP A 202 15.09 1.10 -19.63
C ASP A 202 14.96 -0.29 -19.01
N ALA A 203 15.45 -1.30 -19.71
CA ALA A 203 15.46 -2.67 -19.20
C ALA A 203 16.32 -2.77 -17.93
N PRO A 204 15.84 -3.49 -16.89
CA PRO A 204 16.67 -3.77 -15.74
C PRO A 204 17.90 -4.60 -16.13
N THR A 205 19.01 -4.36 -15.45
CA THR A 205 20.26 -5.09 -15.66
C THR A 205 20.15 -6.54 -15.17
N GLU A 206 19.30 -6.77 -14.18
CA GLU A 206 18.99 -8.10 -13.66
C GLU A 206 17.49 -8.32 -13.68
N PHE A 207 17.06 -9.40 -14.34
CA PHE A 207 15.66 -9.82 -14.41
C PHE A 207 15.52 -11.25 -13.92
N CYS A 208 14.45 -11.52 -13.14
CA CYS A 208 14.23 -12.82 -12.55
C CYS A 208 14.32 -13.98 -13.57
N GLN A 209 14.84 -15.11 -13.12
CA GLN A 209 15.03 -16.30 -13.97
C GLN A 209 13.70 -16.79 -14.54
N PRO A 210 13.68 -17.24 -15.82
CA PRO A 210 12.46 -17.68 -16.50
C PRO A 210 11.67 -18.79 -15.78
N GLU A 211 12.34 -19.63 -15.01
CA GLU A 211 11.73 -20.71 -14.24
C GLU A 211 10.86 -20.26 -13.06
N TRP A 212 11.03 -19.01 -12.62
CA TRP A 212 10.25 -18.39 -11.53
C TRP A 212 9.21 -17.39 -12.02
N PHE A 213 9.10 -17.26 -13.33
CA PHE A 213 8.12 -16.38 -13.95
C PHE A 213 6.87 -17.17 -14.36
N PRO A 214 5.68 -16.56 -14.32
CA PRO A 214 4.50 -17.22 -14.86
C PRO A 214 4.63 -17.46 -16.36
N ASP A 215 3.80 -18.29 -16.85
CA ASP A 215 3.76 -18.86 -18.19
C ASP A 215 4.28 -17.95 -19.32
N LYS A 216 4.89 -18.52 -20.34
CA LYS A 216 5.47 -17.83 -21.53
C LYS A 216 4.48 -16.95 -22.32
N GLU A 217 3.22 -16.88 -21.90
CA GLU A 217 2.20 -16.01 -22.47
C GLU A 217 2.27 -14.55 -21.95
N CYS A 218 3.09 -14.26 -20.91
CA CYS A 218 3.28 -12.91 -20.40
C CYS A 218 4.04 -12.07 -21.43
N THR A 219 3.49 -10.93 -21.83
CA THR A 219 4.13 -9.97 -22.74
C THR A 219 4.79 -8.86 -21.95
N VAL A 220 6.04 -8.55 -22.27
CA VAL A 220 6.76 -7.39 -21.74
C VAL A 220 6.55 -6.21 -22.68
N TYR A 221 6.05 -5.12 -22.13
CA TYR A 221 5.81 -3.87 -22.84
C TYR A 221 6.86 -2.83 -22.43
N TYR A 222 7.38 -2.06 -23.39
CA TYR A 222 8.34 -0.99 -23.16
C TYR A 222 8.13 0.18 -24.11
N HIS A 223 8.57 1.38 -23.75
CA HIS A 223 8.47 2.56 -24.61
C HIS A 223 9.43 2.50 -25.81
N GLU A 224 9.02 3.05 -26.94
CA GLU A 224 9.92 3.23 -28.08
C GLU A 224 11.13 4.09 -27.67
N GLY A 225 12.34 3.56 -27.91
CA GLY A 225 13.59 4.21 -27.52
C GLY A 225 14.16 3.79 -26.16
N ALA A 226 13.44 2.99 -25.37
CA ALA A 226 14.00 2.39 -24.15
C ALA A 226 15.15 1.44 -24.49
N GLU A 227 16.24 1.54 -23.72
CA GLU A 227 17.45 0.76 -23.95
C GLU A 227 17.39 -0.62 -23.27
N GLY A 228 18.13 -1.59 -23.79
CA GLY A 228 18.31 -2.91 -23.18
C GLY A 228 17.22 -3.94 -23.49
N PHE A 229 16.10 -3.54 -24.06
CA PHE A 229 15.08 -4.48 -24.57
C PHE A 229 15.41 -4.95 -25.97
N THR A 230 14.95 -6.15 -26.32
CA THR A 230 15.01 -6.72 -27.66
C THR A 230 13.62 -7.08 -28.15
N SER A 231 13.41 -7.03 -29.47
CA SER A 231 12.16 -7.40 -30.13
C SER A 231 12.44 -8.46 -31.19
N PRO A 232 11.61 -9.46 -31.39
CA PRO A 232 10.26 -9.70 -30.79
C PRO A 232 10.28 -10.37 -29.41
N GLU A 233 11.43 -10.59 -28.81
CA GLU A 233 11.60 -11.32 -27.55
C GLU A 233 12.74 -10.69 -26.71
N TRP A 234 12.54 -10.68 -25.38
CA TRP A 234 13.52 -10.28 -24.39
C TRP A 234 13.48 -11.25 -23.19
N ASN A 235 14.60 -11.80 -22.81
CA ASN A 235 14.72 -12.80 -21.73
C ASN A 235 13.72 -13.98 -21.84
N GLY A 236 13.37 -14.38 -23.07
CA GLY A 236 12.44 -15.49 -23.32
C GLY A 236 10.95 -15.10 -23.29
N TYR A 237 10.63 -13.81 -23.20
CA TYR A 237 9.27 -13.27 -23.20
C TYR A 237 8.98 -12.44 -24.45
N PRO A 238 7.76 -12.59 -25.04
CA PRO A 238 7.33 -11.73 -26.12
C PRO A 238 7.40 -10.25 -25.71
N THR A 239 7.85 -9.40 -26.63
CA THR A 239 7.94 -7.96 -26.39
C THR A 239 7.11 -7.15 -27.36
N LYS A 240 6.61 -6.00 -26.90
CA LYS A 240 5.89 -5.00 -27.68
C LYS A 240 6.20 -3.60 -27.18
N THR A 241 6.26 -2.65 -28.09
CA THR A 241 6.23 -1.22 -27.76
C THR A 241 4.81 -0.74 -27.45
N TRP A 242 4.67 0.28 -26.61
CA TRP A 242 3.39 0.87 -26.18
C TRP A 242 3.47 2.39 -26.03
#